data_3339ec9a5392f15005e3497220180ccb
#
_entry.id   3339ec9a5392f15005e3497220180ccb
#
_cell.length_a   1.000
_cell.length_b   1.000
_cell.length_c   1.000
_cell.angle_alpha   90.00
_cell.angle_beta   90.00
_cell.angle_gamma   90.00
#
_symmetry.space_group_name_H-M   'P 1'
#
loop_
_entity.id
_entity.type
_entity.pdbx_description
1 polymer ?
#
loop_
_entity_poly.entity_id
_entity_poly.type
_entity_poly.pdbx_seq_one_letter_code
_entity_poly.pdbx_strand_id
1 'polypeptide(L)'
;MVDSLIDFYLQSNGVTLFVLALLAVYFIALNWVFYYRYFSLNSWASKESDSLEALLMGSANVASDAYLSHFIKTSSTLNKELFDLGMYAATKEATKGLSLLSVVASTAPFIGLFGTVVSILDTFDNIGGASGTMNIIAAGVSDALIATAAGIFVAIFAYTYHQILKRKSFEVSGLIRMQRDALLSKSGHGA
;
A
#
# COMPACT_ATOMS: atom_id res chain seq x y z
N MET A 1 -19.80 -4.71 26.03
CA MET A 1 -19.04 -4.59 24.77
C MET A 1 -18.15 -5.81 24.52
N VAL A 2 -17.34 -6.27 25.49
CA VAL A 2 -16.53 -7.51 25.34
C VAL A 2 -17.46 -8.73 25.26
N ASP A 3 -18.48 -8.81 26.11
CA ASP A 3 -19.46 -9.90 26.11
C ASP A 3 -20.23 -9.98 24.78
N SER A 4 -20.60 -8.83 24.21
CA SER A 4 -21.27 -8.78 22.90
C SER A 4 -20.37 -9.25 21.77
N LEU A 5 -19.05 -9.06 21.86
CA LEU A 5 -18.10 -9.59 20.88
C LEU A 5 -17.90 -11.11 21.05
N ILE A 6 -17.90 -11.60 22.28
CA ILE A 6 -17.82 -13.04 22.57
C ILE A 6 -19.07 -13.75 22.08
N ASP A 7 -20.27 -13.19 22.35
CA ASP A 7 -21.53 -13.73 21.88
C ASP A 7 -21.61 -13.74 20.34
N PHE A 8 -21.11 -12.67 19.68
CA PHE A 8 -20.99 -12.63 18.22
C PHE A 8 -20.05 -13.73 17.70
N TYR A 9 -18.90 -13.92 18.35
CA TYR A 9 -17.93 -14.95 17.95
C TYR A 9 -18.50 -16.37 18.10
N LEU A 10 -19.29 -16.62 19.13
CA LEU A 10 -19.91 -17.93 19.40
C LEU A 10 -21.12 -18.23 18.52
N GLN A 11 -21.81 -17.19 18.00
CA GLN A 11 -23.03 -17.34 17.19
C GLN A 11 -22.78 -17.20 15.69
N SER A 12 -21.64 -16.58 15.29
CA SER A 12 -21.33 -16.34 13.88
C SER A 12 -20.90 -17.62 13.16
N ASN A 13 -21.31 -17.72 11.90
CA ASN A 13 -20.93 -18.81 11.02
C ASN A 13 -19.41 -18.88 10.81
N GLY A 14 -18.86 -20.11 10.74
CA GLY A 14 -17.42 -20.33 10.52
C GLY A 14 -16.86 -19.60 9.31
N VAL A 15 -17.67 -19.42 8.24
CA VAL A 15 -17.27 -18.69 7.03
C VAL A 15 -17.16 -17.19 7.30
N THR A 16 -18.12 -16.60 8.02
CA THR A 16 -18.06 -15.19 8.40
C THR A 16 -16.84 -14.90 9.26
N LEU A 17 -16.54 -15.77 10.22
CA LEU A 17 -15.34 -15.67 11.05
C LEU A 17 -14.06 -15.77 10.22
N PHE A 18 -14.00 -16.69 9.26
CA PHE A 18 -12.86 -16.83 8.35
C PHE A 18 -12.65 -15.56 7.51
N VAL A 19 -13.72 -14.99 6.94
CA VAL A 19 -13.66 -13.76 6.16
C VAL A 19 -13.19 -12.58 7.02
N LEU A 20 -13.73 -12.44 8.22
CA LEU A 20 -13.29 -11.38 9.16
C LEU A 20 -11.83 -11.56 9.59
N ALA A 21 -11.39 -12.77 9.87
CA ALA A 21 -10.00 -13.06 10.20
C ALA A 21 -9.06 -12.73 9.03
N LEU A 22 -9.43 -13.08 7.80
CA LEU A 22 -8.67 -12.73 6.60
C LEU A 22 -8.56 -11.22 6.41
N LEU A 23 -9.68 -10.48 6.58
CA LEU A 23 -9.69 -9.03 6.50
C LEU A 23 -8.87 -8.37 7.62
N ALA A 24 -8.87 -8.94 8.83
CA ALA A 24 -8.03 -8.48 9.94
C ALA A 24 -6.53 -8.67 9.62
N VAL A 25 -6.14 -9.81 9.06
CA VAL A 25 -4.77 -10.04 8.59
C VAL A 25 -4.37 -9.04 7.50
N TYR A 26 -5.26 -8.78 6.54
CA TYR A 26 -5.03 -7.76 5.52
C TYR A 26 -4.83 -6.38 6.16
N PHE A 27 -5.67 -6.00 7.12
CA PHE A 27 -5.55 -4.71 7.80
C PHE A 27 -4.23 -4.56 8.56
N ILE A 28 -3.78 -5.60 9.25
CA ILE A 28 -2.48 -5.60 9.95
C ILE A 28 -1.33 -5.48 8.94
N ALA A 29 -1.36 -6.28 7.86
CA ALA A 29 -0.34 -6.25 6.83
C ALA A 29 -0.26 -4.87 6.13
N LEU A 30 -1.41 -4.25 5.83
CA LEU A 30 -1.48 -2.91 5.25
C LEU A 30 -0.82 -1.86 6.14
N ASN A 31 -1.13 -1.86 7.45
CA ASN A 31 -0.54 -0.93 8.39
C ASN A 31 0.98 -1.13 8.47
N TRP A 32 1.45 -2.38 8.56
CA TRP A 32 2.87 -2.70 8.56
C TRP A 32 3.59 -2.16 7.31
N VAL A 33 3.07 -2.48 6.12
CA VAL A 33 3.65 -2.02 4.84
C VAL A 33 3.62 -0.50 4.76
N PHE A 34 2.51 0.14 5.14
CA PHE A 34 2.37 1.59 5.09
C PHE A 34 3.41 2.29 5.96
N TYR A 35 3.50 1.97 7.24
CA TYR A 35 4.44 2.62 8.16
C TYR A 35 5.89 2.42 7.71
N TYR A 36 6.26 1.17 7.40
CA TYR A 36 7.61 0.87 6.93
C TYR A 36 7.99 1.68 5.69
N ARG A 37 7.12 1.70 4.68
CA ARG A 37 7.37 2.41 3.42
C ARG A 37 7.31 3.92 3.58
N TYR A 38 6.39 4.43 4.37
CA TYR A 38 6.26 5.86 4.61
C TYR A 38 7.53 6.45 5.22
N PHE A 39 8.06 5.84 6.28
CA PHE A 39 9.30 6.28 6.90
C PHE A 39 10.51 6.12 5.98
N SER A 40 10.60 5.01 5.26
CA SER A 40 11.66 4.77 4.28
C SER A 40 11.67 5.81 3.17
N LEU A 41 10.53 6.07 2.53
CA LEU A 41 10.41 7.06 1.46
C LEU A 41 10.62 8.50 1.95
N ASN A 42 10.16 8.82 3.15
CA ASN A 42 10.35 10.15 3.72
C ASN A 42 11.83 10.43 4.01
N SER A 43 12.54 9.48 4.60
CA SER A 43 13.99 9.58 4.81
C SER A 43 14.75 9.67 3.49
N TRP A 44 14.32 8.90 2.48
CA TRP A 44 14.94 8.95 1.15
C TRP A 44 14.70 10.30 0.47
N ALA A 45 13.47 10.81 0.49
CA ALA A 45 13.15 12.14 -0.05
C ALA A 45 13.98 13.26 0.56
N SER A 46 14.20 13.24 1.88
CA SER A 46 15.04 14.24 2.56
C SER A 46 16.48 14.21 2.04
N LYS A 47 17.10 13.03 1.96
CA LYS A 47 18.47 12.87 1.45
C LYS A 47 18.62 13.34 0.00
N GLU A 48 17.66 13.00 -0.85
CA GLU A 48 17.67 13.43 -2.25
C GLU A 48 17.44 14.95 -2.38
N SER A 49 16.61 15.56 -1.52
CA SER A 49 16.40 16.99 -1.48
C SER A 49 17.68 17.74 -1.11
N ASP A 50 18.37 17.29 -0.05
CA ASP A 50 19.61 17.90 0.43
C ASP A 50 20.72 17.79 -0.65
N SER A 51 20.79 16.64 -1.33
CA SER A 51 21.73 16.41 -2.44
C SER A 51 21.44 17.30 -3.65
N LEU A 52 20.17 17.50 -3.99
CA LEU A 52 19.77 18.40 -5.08
C LEU A 52 20.11 19.86 -4.75
N GLU A 53 19.84 20.30 -3.52
CA GLU A 53 20.16 21.65 -3.06
C GLU A 53 21.69 21.90 -3.16
N ALA A 54 22.52 20.98 -2.69
CA ALA A 54 23.97 21.06 -2.82
C ALA A 54 24.43 21.18 -4.30
N LEU A 55 23.81 20.41 -5.22
CA LEU A 55 24.08 20.51 -6.65
C LEU A 55 23.70 21.89 -7.23
N LEU A 56 22.59 22.46 -6.83
CA LEU A 56 22.12 23.79 -7.28
C LEU A 56 22.99 24.91 -6.72
N MET A 57 23.54 24.75 -5.51
CA MET A 57 24.51 25.67 -4.92
C MET A 57 25.91 25.59 -5.51
N GLY A 58 26.13 24.77 -6.53
CA GLY A 58 27.39 24.71 -7.28
C GLY A 58 28.29 23.51 -6.98
N SER A 59 27.89 22.57 -6.15
CA SER A 59 28.64 21.32 -5.94
C SER A 59 28.85 20.59 -7.27
N ALA A 60 30.07 20.11 -7.51
CA ALA A 60 30.41 19.38 -8.73
C ALA A 60 29.79 17.99 -8.78
N ASN A 61 29.55 17.38 -7.62
CA ASN A 61 29.08 16.01 -7.48
C ASN A 61 27.84 15.93 -6.61
N VAL A 62 27.04 14.86 -6.81
CA VAL A 62 25.95 14.45 -5.91
C VAL A 62 26.49 14.07 -4.55
N ALA A 63 25.73 14.29 -3.49
CA ALA A 63 26.09 13.83 -2.16
C ALA A 63 26.35 12.31 -2.16
N SER A 64 27.27 11.86 -1.31
CA SER A 64 27.74 10.45 -1.29
C SER A 64 26.65 9.44 -0.94
N ASP A 65 25.59 9.88 -0.28
CA ASP A 65 24.42 9.09 0.17
C ASP A 65 23.21 9.22 -0.76
N ALA A 66 23.29 10.07 -1.81
CA ALA A 66 22.26 10.15 -2.84
C ALA A 66 22.28 8.90 -3.74
N TYR A 67 21.10 8.53 -4.22
CA TYR A 67 20.93 7.31 -5.00
C TYR A 67 21.80 7.24 -6.27
N LEU A 68 21.88 8.34 -7.01
CA LEU A 68 22.70 8.40 -8.23
C LEU A 68 24.19 8.33 -7.97
N SER A 69 24.68 8.66 -6.76
CA SER A 69 26.10 8.58 -6.43
C SER A 69 26.65 7.16 -6.60
N HIS A 70 25.84 6.14 -6.32
CA HIS A 70 26.22 4.75 -6.48
C HIS A 70 26.51 4.39 -7.95
N PHE A 71 25.68 4.87 -8.87
CA PHE A 71 25.86 4.65 -10.30
C PHE A 71 27.06 5.42 -10.87
N ILE A 72 27.27 6.65 -10.41
CA ILE A 72 28.41 7.49 -10.83
C ILE A 72 29.76 6.89 -10.39
N LYS A 73 29.85 6.38 -9.17
CA LYS A 73 31.08 5.75 -8.66
C LYS A 73 31.44 4.46 -9.36
N THR A 74 30.48 3.74 -9.91
CA THR A 74 30.68 2.44 -10.55
C THR A 74 31.09 2.56 -12.03
N SER A 75 30.89 3.74 -12.64
CA SER A 75 31.16 3.96 -14.07
C SER A 75 32.28 4.99 -14.29
N SER A 76 33.15 4.68 -15.19
CA SER A 76 34.25 5.57 -15.64
C SER A 76 33.78 6.68 -16.59
N THR A 77 32.58 6.58 -17.15
CA THR A 77 31.98 7.55 -18.09
C THR A 77 30.55 7.89 -17.69
N LEU A 78 30.26 9.18 -17.51
CA LEU A 78 28.93 9.72 -17.30
C LEU A 78 28.16 9.65 -18.62
N ASN A 79 27.42 8.56 -18.83
CA ASN A 79 26.61 8.36 -20.03
C ASN A 79 25.11 8.50 -19.68
N LYS A 80 24.33 9.12 -20.58
CA LYS A 80 22.88 9.27 -20.43
C LYS A 80 22.18 7.95 -20.18
N GLU A 81 22.61 6.87 -20.82
CA GLU A 81 22.06 5.52 -20.67
C GLU A 81 22.20 5.00 -19.23
N LEU A 82 23.33 5.29 -18.59
CA LEU A 82 23.57 4.92 -17.18
C LEU A 82 22.60 5.65 -16.23
N PHE A 83 22.38 6.94 -16.48
CA PHE A 83 21.41 7.71 -15.70
C PHE A 83 19.98 7.23 -15.91
N ASP A 84 19.61 6.86 -17.13
CA ASP A 84 18.27 6.32 -17.42
C ASP A 84 18.05 4.96 -16.73
N LEU A 85 19.10 4.11 -16.68
CA LEU A 85 19.08 2.87 -15.90
C LEU A 85 18.92 3.14 -14.39
N GLY A 86 19.67 4.11 -13.85
CA GLY A 86 19.55 4.54 -12.46
C GLY A 86 18.14 5.06 -12.13
N MET A 87 17.55 5.85 -13.02
CA MET A 87 16.19 6.35 -12.90
C MET A 87 15.15 5.22 -12.89
N TYR A 88 15.29 4.25 -13.78
CA TYR A 88 14.41 3.08 -13.80
C TYR A 88 14.50 2.29 -12.48
N ALA A 89 15.71 2.03 -12.01
CA ALA A 89 15.93 1.30 -10.76
C ALA A 89 15.38 2.08 -9.55
N ALA A 90 15.60 3.40 -9.49
CA ALA A 90 15.03 4.27 -8.46
C ALA A 90 13.51 4.25 -8.43
N THR A 91 12.88 4.39 -9.60
CA THR A 91 11.42 4.37 -9.72
C THR A 91 10.85 3.02 -9.29
N LYS A 92 11.49 1.91 -9.70
CA LYS A 92 11.10 0.56 -9.29
C LYS A 92 11.17 0.38 -7.78
N GLU A 93 12.23 0.86 -7.15
CA GLU A 93 12.38 0.79 -5.68
C GLU A 93 11.38 1.71 -4.98
N ALA A 94 11.18 2.94 -5.46
CA ALA A 94 10.23 3.90 -4.88
C ALA A 94 8.79 3.38 -4.93
N THR A 95 8.39 2.67 -5.99
CA THR A 95 7.03 2.13 -6.16
C THR A 95 6.79 0.76 -5.52
N LYS A 96 7.81 0.16 -4.91
CA LYS A 96 7.70 -1.15 -4.26
C LYS A 96 6.65 -1.14 -3.16
N GLY A 97 5.78 -2.14 -3.17
CA GLY A 97 4.66 -2.27 -2.22
C GLY A 97 3.37 -1.55 -2.63
N LEU A 98 3.39 -0.61 -3.57
CA LEU A 98 2.17 0.07 -4.05
C LEU A 98 1.19 -0.90 -4.70
N SER A 99 1.70 -1.88 -5.45
CA SER A 99 0.86 -2.91 -6.08
C SER A 99 0.04 -3.70 -5.07
N LEU A 100 0.64 -4.09 -3.95
CA LEU A 100 -0.05 -4.82 -2.88
C LEU A 100 -1.19 -3.99 -2.28
N LEU A 101 -0.93 -2.71 -1.96
CA LEU A 101 -1.96 -1.81 -1.43
C LEU A 101 -3.11 -1.63 -2.43
N SER A 102 -2.79 -1.48 -3.72
CA SER A 102 -3.79 -1.36 -4.79
C SER A 102 -4.64 -2.63 -4.93
N VAL A 103 -4.02 -3.81 -4.89
CA VAL A 103 -4.73 -5.09 -4.95
C VAL A 103 -5.69 -5.23 -3.77
N VAL A 104 -5.23 -4.98 -2.54
CA VAL A 104 -6.10 -5.07 -1.36
C VAL A 104 -7.23 -4.04 -1.43
N ALA A 105 -6.97 -2.81 -1.85
CA ALA A 105 -7.99 -1.78 -2.02
C ALA A 105 -9.11 -2.21 -2.98
N SER A 106 -8.77 -2.93 -4.04
CA SER A 106 -9.75 -3.41 -5.02
C SER A 106 -10.41 -4.72 -4.64
N THR A 107 -9.75 -5.62 -3.89
CA THR A 107 -10.28 -6.96 -3.60
C THR A 107 -11.00 -7.06 -2.25
N ALA A 108 -10.63 -6.26 -1.25
CA ALA A 108 -11.22 -6.34 0.09
C ALA A 108 -12.77 -6.17 0.10
N PRO A 109 -13.39 -5.26 -0.68
CA PRO A 109 -14.85 -5.14 -0.72
C PRO A 109 -15.51 -6.40 -1.27
N PHE A 110 -14.89 -7.07 -2.27
CA PHE A 110 -15.43 -8.30 -2.84
C PHE A 110 -15.31 -9.48 -1.87
N ILE A 111 -14.26 -9.52 -1.05
CA ILE A 111 -14.11 -10.50 0.02
C ILE A 111 -15.22 -10.31 1.06
N GLY A 112 -15.50 -9.06 1.45
CA GLY A 112 -16.62 -8.75 2.33
C GLY A 112 -17.97 -9.14 1.73
N LEU A 113 -18.22 -8.81 0.47
CA LEU A 113 -19.44 -9.19 -0.26
C LEU A 113 -19.58 -10.71 -0.35
N PHE A 114 -18.48 -11.43 -0.63
CA PHE A 114 -18.50 -12.90 -0.62
C PHE A 114 -18.96 -13.44 0.75
N GLY A 115 -18.45 -12.88 1.84
CA GLY A 115 -18.89 -13.23 3.18
C GLY A 115 -20.39 -13.03 3.39
N THR A 116 -20.96 -11.93 2.86
CA THR A 116 -22.40 -11.68 2.90
C THR A 116 -23.21 -12.76 2.18
N VAL A 117 -22.80 -13.10 0.96
CA VAL A 117 -23.52 -14.10 0.15
C VAL A 117 -23.54 -15.45 0.85
N VAL A 118 -22.38 -15.91 1.35
CA VAL A 118 -22.27 -17.21 2.01
C VAL A 118 -23.02 -17.22 3.34
N SER A 119 -22.98 -16.15 4.14
CA SER A 119 -23.71 -16.06 5.40
C SER A 119 -25.24 -16.13 5.19
N ILE A 120 -25.74 -15.46 4.15
CA ILE A 120 -27.16 -15.52 3.80
C ILE A 120 -27.56 -16.93 3.34
N LEU A 121 -26.77 -17.58 2.50
CA LEU A 121 -27.04 -18.94 2.05
C LEU A 121 -27.13 -19.93 3.23
N ASP A 122 -26.17 -19.88 4.13
CA ASP A 122 -26.14 -20.73 5.32
C ASP A 122 -27.35 -20.44 6.26
N THR A 123 -27.78 -19.18 6.36
CA THR A 123 -28.98 -18.82 7.12
C THR A 123 -30.22 -19.49 6.53
N PHE A 124 -30.37 -19.50 5.21
CA PHE A 124 -31.52 -20.15 4.54
C PHE A 124 -31.49 -21.68 4.67
N ASP A 125 -30.34 -22.31 4.61
CA ASP A 125 -30.20 -23.75 4.80
C ASP A 125 -30.66 -24.18 6.20
N ASN A 126 -30.40 -23.36 7.21
CA ASN A 126 -30.78 -23.64 8.60
C ASN A 126 -32.26 -23.39 8.92
N ILE A 127 -33.02 -22.72 8.06
CA ILE A 127 -34.44 -22.42 8.27
C ILE A 127 -35.37 -23.62 8.02
N GLY A 128 -34.92 -24.62 7.24
CA GLY A 128 -35.74 -25.74 6.78
C GLY A 128 -36.35 -26.65 7.87
N GLY A 129 -36.09 -26.41 9.18
CA GLY A 129 -36.50 -27.25 10.29
C GLY A 129 -37.03 -26.54 11.55
N ALA A 130 -37.11 -25.22 11.63
CA ALA A 130 -37.35 -24.53 12.90
C ALA A 130 -38.53 -23.56 12.87
N SER A 131 -39.40 -23.66 13.87
CA SER A 131 -40.49 -22.72 14.21
C SER A 131 -39.91 -21.48 14.92
N GLY A 132 -39.31 -20.57 14.17
CA GLY A 132 -38.65 -19.35 14.71
C GLY A 132 -37.98 -18.52 13.63
N THR A 133 -38.47 -18.62 12.43
CA THR A 133 -37.84 -18.21 11.16
C THR A 133 -37.38 -16.76 11.13
N MET A 134 -38.16 -15.81 11.70
CA MET A 134 -37.88 -14.38 11.54
C MET A 134 -36.63 -13.92 12.32
N ASN A 135 -36.43 -14.42 13.53
CA ASN A 135 -35.27 -14.05 14.36
C ASN A 135 -33.96 -14.64 13.79
N ILE A 136 -34.03 -15.85 13.24
CA ILE A 136 -32.86 -16.51 12.60
C ILE A 136 -32.45 -15.75 11.35
N ILE A 137 -33.40 -15.35 10.52
CA ILE A 137 -33.13 -14.54 9.32
C ILE A 137 -32.52 -13.19 9.71
N ALA A 138 -33.09 -12.51 10.70
CA ALA A 138 -32.61 -11.20 11.13
C ALA A 138 -31.15 -11.27 11.66
N ALA A 139 -30.81 -12.30 12.43
CA ALA A 139 -29.48 -12.53 12.91
C ALA A 139 -28.48 -12.80 11.77
N GLY A 140 -28.80 -13.74 10.86
CA GLY A 140 -27.94 -14.09 9.74
C GLY A 140 -27.70 -12.93 8.76
N VAL A 141 -28.70 -12.10 8.50
CA VAL A 141 -28.55 -10.88 7.69
C VAL A 141 -27.69 -9.86 8.40
N SER A 142 -27.85 -9.69 9.73
CA SER A 142 -26.99 -8.80 10.52
C SER A 142 -25.51 -9.19 10.43
N ASP A 143 -25.21 -10.46 10.61
CA ASP A 143 -23.84 -10.99 10.53
C ASP A 143 -23.25 -10.81 9.13
N ALA A 144 -24.06 -11.05 8.11
CA ALA A 144 -23.66 -10.82 6.73
C ALA A 144 -23.22 -9.35 6.48
N LEU A 145 -24.01 -8.39 6.94
CA LEU A 145 -23.70 -6.96 6.76
C LEU A 145 -22.39 -6.55 7.43
N ILE A 146 -22.02 -7.15 8.55
CA ILE A 146 -20.74 -6.89 9.23
C ILE A 146 -19.56 -7.28 8.35
N ALA A 147 -19.63 -8.41 7.66
CA ALA A 147 -18.54 -8.85 6.75
C ALA A 147 -18.32 -7.84 5.61
N THR A 148 -19.39 -7.34 4.99
CA THR A 148 -19.29 -6.33 3.93
C THR A 148 -18.76 -5.01 4.47
N ALA A 149 -19.24 -4.55 5.62
CA ALA A 149 -18.75 -3.32 6.26
C ALA A 149 -17.25 -3.41 6.57
N ALA A 150 -16.78 -4.54 7.08
CA ALA A 150 -15.36 -4.80 7.34
C ALA A 150 -14.53 -4.77 6.05
N GLY A 151 -15.00 -5.38 4.96
CA GLY A 151 -14.34 -5.36 3.66
C GLY A 151 -14.17 -3.95 3.10
N ILE A 152 -15.22 -3.13 3.17
CA ILE A 152 -15.18 -1.73 2.75
C ILE A 152 -14.24 -0.92 3.63
N PHE A 153 -14.27 -1.13 4.94
CA PHE A 153 -13.39 -0.46 5.89
C PHE A 153 -11.91 -0.69 5.54
N VAL A 154 -11.51 -1.94 5.35
CA VAL A 154 -10.14 -2.30 4.95
C VAL A 154 -9.76 -1.66 3.61
N ALA A 155 -10.68 -1.65 2.63
CA ALA A 155 -10.44 -1.05 1.32
C ALA A 155 -10.19 0.47 1.38
N ILE A 156 -10.91 1.20 2.22
CA ILE A 156 -10.73 2.65 2.41
C ILE A 156 -9.31 2.94 2.91
N PHE A 157 -8.83 2.21 3.91
CA PHE A 157 -7.46 2.39 4.41
C PHE A 157 -6.41 2.00 3.36
N ALA A 158 -6.60 0.86 2.69
CA ALA A 158 -5.70 0.41 1.63
C ALA A 158 -5.58 1.44 0.51
N TYR A 159 -6.70 2.01 0.06
CA TYR A 159 -6.74 3.04 -0.97
C TYR A 159 -6.05 4.33 -0.51
N THR A 160 -6.34 4.79 0.70
CA THR A 160 -5.73 5.99 1.28
C THR A 160 -4.23 5.84 1.39
N TYR A 161 -3.75 4.72 1.92
CA TYR A 161 -2.32 4.41 2.05
C TYR A 161 -1.63 4.32 0.69
N HIS A 162 -2.28 3.70 -0.29
CA HIS A 162 -1.78 3.65 -1.66
C HIS A 162 -1.58 5.06 -2.24
N GLN A 163 -2.55 5.97 -2.08
CA GLN A 163 -2.44 7.33 -2.62
C GLN A 163 -1.32 8.15 -1.94
N ILE A 164 -1.19 8.03 -0.61
CA ILE A 164 -0.13 8.72 0.14
C ILE A 164 1.26 8.23 -0.31
N LEU A 165 1.48 6.91 -0.38
CA LEU A 165 2.76 6.35 -0.79
C LEU A 165 3.07 6.61 -2.27
N LYS A 166 2.06 6.58 -3.15
CA LYS A 166 2.20 6.93 -4.56
C LYS A 166 2.70 8.37 -4.73
N ARG A 167 2.12 9.32 -3.99
CA ARG A 167 2.58 10.71 -3.98
C ARG A 167 4.04 10.83 -3.53
N LYS A 168 4.41 10.15 -2.43
CA LYS A 168 5.79 10.13 -1.92
C LYS A 168 6.78 9.48 -2.90
N SER A 169 6.41 8.39 -3.53
CA SER A 169 7.23 7.74 -4.58
C SER A 169 7.46 8.67 -5.77
N PHE A 170 6.44 9.42 -6.17
CA PHE A 170 6.56 10.40 -7.25
C PHE A 170 7.49 11.56 -6.87
N GLU A 171 7.41 12.06 -5.62
CA GLU A 171 8.29 13.10 -5.08
C GLU A 171 9.77 12.66 -5.14
N VAL A 172 10.10 11.48 -4.61
CA VAL A 172 11.46 10.92 -4.65
C VAL A 172 11.96 10.77 -6.09
N SER A 173 11.15 10.18 -6.96
CA SER A 173 11.52 10.01 -8.38
C SER A 173 11.74 11.34 -9.08
N GLY A 174 10.97 12.37 -8.74
CA GLY A 174 11.12 13.73 -9.25
C GLY A 174 12.45 14.38 -8.82
N LEU A 175 12.82 14.25 -7.54
CA LEU A 175 14.09 14.78 -7.02
C LEU A 175 15.30 14.14 -7.74
N ILE A 176 15.29 12.83 -7.89
CA ILE A 176 16.36 12.09 -8.59
C ILE A 176 16.43 12.50 -10.07
N ARG A 177 15.28 12.73 -10.70
CA ARG A 177 15.22 13.21 -12.09
C ARG A 177 15.84 14.59 -12.23
N MET A 178 15.54 15.52 -11.31
CA MET A 178 16.13 16.85 -11.32
C MET A 178 17.64 16.81 -11.11
N GLN A 179 18.14 15.94 -10.23
CA GLN A 179 19.59 15.72 -10.06
C GLN A 179 20.24 15.21 -11.34
N ARG A 180 19.62 14.22 -12.01
CA ARG A 180 20.10 13.72 -13.31
C ARG A 180 20.22 14.84 -14.34
N ASP A 181 19.19 15.65 -14.47
CA ASP A 181 19.14 16.72 -15.47
C ASP A 181 20.17 17.81 -15.15
N ALA A 182 20.40 18.14 -13.87
CA ALA A 182 21.42 19.04 -13.42
C ALA A 182 22.85 18.53 -13.72
N LEU A 183 23.09 17.23 -13.54
CA LEU A 183 24.39 16.61 -13.86
C LEU A 183 24.66 16.59 -15.36
N LEU A 184 23.67 16.22 -16.16
CA LEU A 184 23.80 16.19 -17.62
C LEU A 184 24.04 17.60 -18.22
N SER A 185 23.40 18.63 -17.66
CA SER A 185 23.64 20.02 -18.11
C SER A 185 25.05 20.49 -17.81
N LYS A 186 25.63 20.11 -16.65
CA LYS A 186 27.02 20.45 -16.31
C LYS A 186 28.03 19.71 -17.19
N SER A 187 27.78 18.44 -17.50
CA SER A 187 28.68 17.66 -18.38
C SER A 187 28.68 18.15 -19.83
N GLY A 188 27.57 18.71 -20.33
CA GLY A 188 27.45 19.26 -21.67
C GLY A 188 28.06 20.66 -21.85
N HIS A 189 28.36 21.40 -20.78
CA HIS A 189 29.03 22.71 -20.84
C HIS A 189 30.54 22.64 -20.64
N GLY A 190 31.09 21.44 -20.35
CA GLY A 190 32.54 21.21 -20.13
C GLY A 190 33.24 20.56 -21.32
N ALA A 191 32.57 20.36 -22.42
CA ALA A 191 33.11 19.89 -23.71
C ALA A 191 33.03 21.01 -24.74
#